data_21631bbc31490a022ad1bf640bd04d1d
#
_entry.id   21631bbc31490a022ad1bf640bd04d1d
#
_cell.length_a   1.000
_cell.length_b   1.000
_cell.length_c   1.000
_cell.angle_alpha   90.00
_cell.angle_beta   90.00
_cell.angle_gamma   90.00
#
_symmetry.space_group_name_H-M   'P 1'
#
loop_
_entity.id
_entity.type
_entity.pdbx_description
1 polymer ?
#
loop_
_entity_poly.entity_id
_entity_poly.type
_entity_poly.pdbx_seq_one_letter_code
_entity_poly.pdbx_strand_id
1 'polypeptide(L)'
;DADAQISVLLNIADSSWAGSWDALLVAISPEDLAGQHTFVFEGTCTDAMVFTLDFAGMAKRYPNSFVRIDEIKLDGTSIRFDANRFYYGDIEGHGKYRVQLFNAYGAGSVGNAVPLSPFSNVENQGTEPAIHFKEKLEIVCTVITDGTGAGIYTPNLVTVNPDWGSAWGYNAGAAFEVKYENFQYSLVASQFDIKYESADYAAGSIMTFVEVADIYKYFPGLHATLDNLYLDGKEVTFDASKVLDANESPKYRLELWNCYGTTKDKGCAFGTPDGDVIKELGFSSSMEVKFTFHTLFSVPEW
;
A
#
# COMPACT_ATOMS: atom_id res chain seq x y z
N ASP A 1 10.81 13.80 -28.85
CA ASP A 1 11.79 14.65 -28.18
C ASP A 1 12.15 14.05 -26.84
N ALA A 2 13.44 13.68 -26.68
CA ALA A 2 13.93 13.08 -25.44
C ALA A 2 13.86 14.05 -24.26
N ASP A 3 13.79 15.34 -24.54
CA ASP A 3 13.83 16.44 -23.56
C ASP A 3 12.46 17.08 -23.29
N ALA A 4 11.38 16.53 -23.85
CA ALA A 4 10.05 17.09 -23.63
C ALA A 4 9.64 16.88 -22.16
N GLN A 5 9.28 17.97 -21.50
CA GLN A 5 8.75 17.94 -20.13
C GLN A 5 7.43 17.16 -20.06
N ILE A 6 7.18 16.54 -18.94
CA ILE A 6 5.91 15.91 -18.61
C ILE A 6 5.02 16.96 -17.94
N SER A 7 3.94 17.34 -18.60
CA SER A 7 2.94 18.25 -18.02
C SER A 7 2.00 17.46 -17.10
N VAL A 8 1.87 17.93 -15.87
CA VAL A 8 0.92 17.37 -14.90
C VAL A 8 -0.34 18.24 -14.91
N LEU A 9 -1.46 17.60 -15.25
CA LEU A 9 -2.74 18.27 -15.50
C LEU A 9 -3.79 17.77 -14.53
N LEU A 10 -4.65 18.67 -14.06
CA LEU A 10 -5.80 18.34 -13.22
C LEU A 10 -7.10 18.52 -14.02
N ASN A 11 -7.98 17.51 -13.93
CA ASN A 11 -9.37 17.64 -14.29
C ASN A 11 -10.20 17.43 -13.03
N ILE A 12 -10.98 18.44 -12.66
CA ILE A 12 -11.90 18.36 -11.55
C ILE A 12 -13.17 19.16 -11.86
N ALA A 13 -14.32 18.51 -11.76
CA ALA A 13 -15.60 19.13 -12.04
C ALA A 13 -16.71 18.56 -11.13
N ASP A 14 -17.66 19.41 -10.79
CA ASP A 14 -18.86 19.04 -10.03
C ASP A 14 -20.01 18.54 -10.94
N SER A 15 -21.17 18.27 -10.34
CA SER A 15 -22.36 17.77 -11.03
C SER A 15 -22.96 18.75 -12.04
N SER A 16 -22.63 20.03 -11.97
CA SER A 16 -23.00 21.07 -12.93
C SER A 16 -21.97 21.24 -14.06
N TRP A 17 -20.91 20.42 -14.06
CA TRP A 17 -19.73 20.52 -14.92
C TRP A 17 -18.92 21.79 -14.70
N ALA A 18 -19.17 22.51 -13.62
CA ALA A 18 -18.30 23.58 -13.19
C ALA A 18 -17.02 23.00 -12.60
N GLY A 19 -15.89 23.56 -13.03
CA GLY A 19 -14.59 23.09 -12.55
C GLY A 19 -13.46 23.47 -13.47
N SER A 20 -12.36 22.74 -13.39
CA SER A 20 -11.16 22.96 -14.18
C SER A 20 -10.85 21.76 -15.05
N TRP A 21 -10.50 22.02 -16.31
CA TRP A 21 -10.16 21.02 -17.30
C TRP A 21 -8.76 21.28 -17.83
N ASP A 22 -7.93 20.22 -17.87
CA ASP A 22 -6.52 20.30 -18.28
C ASP A 22 -5.74 21.43 -17.59
N ALA A 23 -6.10 21.70 -16.31
CA ALA A 23 -5.40 22.71 -15.53
C ALA A 23 -3.96 22.30 -15.30
N LEU A 24 -3.00 23.04 -15.86
CA LEU A 24 -1.58 22.77 -15.70
C LEU A 24 -1.18 23.07 -14.25
N LEU A 25 -0.74 22.03 -13.51
CA LEU A 25 -0.18 22.17 -12.18
C LEU A 25 1.32 22.45 -12.24
N VAL A 26 2.04 21.68 -13.06
CA VAL A 26 3.49 21.81 -13.24
C VAL A 26 3.93 21.11 -14.52
N ALA A 27 5.08 21.50 -15.06
CA ALA A 27 5.81 20.75 -16.07
C ALA A 27 7.12 20.25 -15.45
N ILE A 28 7.36 18.93 -15.49
CA ILE A 28 8.48 18.25 -14.85
C ILE A 28 9.42 17.75 -15.93
N SER A 29 10.73 17.97 -15.75
CA SER A 29 11.75 17.40 -16.61
C SER A 29 11.85 15.88 -16.39
N PRO A 30 12.26 15.10 -17.41
CA PRO A 30 12.36 13.65 -17.28
C PRO A 30 13.26 13.16 -16.15
N GLU A 31 14.36 13.86 -15.91
CA GLU A 31 15.32 13.56 -14.86
C GLU A 31 14.78 13.79 -13.45
N ASP A 32 13.80 14.69 -13.30
CA ASP A 32 13.18 15.02 -12.02
C ASP A 32 11.85 14.30 -11.79
N LEU A 33 11.38 13.51 -12.77
CA LEU A 33 10.05 12.91 -12.75
C LEU A 33 9.88 11.84 -11.67
N ALA A 34 10.89 10.98 -11.50
CA ALA A 34 10.83 9.91 -10.50
C ALA A 34 10.98 10.47 -9.08
N GLY A 35 10.15 10.01 -8.16
CA GLY A 35 10.18 10.42 -6.77
C GLY A 35 8.89 11.07 -6.29
N GLN A 36 8.91 11.64 -5.09
CA GLN A 36 7.74 12.24 -4.48
C GLN A 36 7.56 13.69 -4.93
N HIS A 37 6.32 14.02 -5.27
CA HIS A 37 5.88 15.35 -5.69
C HIS A 37 4.66 15.80 -4.89
N THR A 38 4.54 17.11 -4.70
CA THR A 38 3.33 17.74 -4.17
C THR A 38 2.77 18.68 -5.24
N PHE A 39 1.55 18.41 -5.68
CA PHE A 39 0.84 19.25 -6.65
C PHE A 39 -0.22 20.05 -5.92
N VAL A 40 -0.28 21.34 -6.20
CA VAL A 40 -1.22 22.27 -5.58
C VAL A 40 -2.10 22.87 -6.67
N PHE A 41 -3.40 22.82 -6.43
CA PHE A 41 -4.40 23.54 -7.24
C PHE A 41 -5.13 24.52 -6.33
N GLU A 42 -5.06 25.81 -6.66
CA GLU A 42 -5.81 26.86 -5.99
C GLU A 42 -7.15 27.06 -6.71
N GLY A 43 -8.23 26.91 -5.98
CA GLY A 43 -9.57 26.99 -6.54
C GLY A 43 -10.63 26.44 -5.62
N THR A 44 -11.79 26.17 -6.17
CA THR A 44 -12.93 25.63 -5.45
C THR A 44 -13.53 24.43 -6.20
N CYS A 45 -14.07 23.47 -5.48
CA CYS A 45 -14.91 22.43 -6.02
C CYS A 45 -15.95 22.02 -4.98
N THR A 46 -17.18 21.80 -5.42
CA THR A 46 -18.24 21.25 -4.61
C THR A 46 -18.64 19.89 -5.19
N ASP A 47 -18.41 18.81 -4.42
CA ASP A 47 -18.80 17.46 -4.79
C ASP A 47 -18.32 17.01 -6.18
N ALA A 48 -17.02 16.79 -6.31
CA ALA A 48 -16.40 16.39 -7.55
C ALA A 48 -17.05 15.13 -8.13
N MET A 49 -17.54 15.22 -9.36
CA MET A 49 -18.04 14.12 -10.18
C MET A 49 -16.96 13.55 -11.11
N VAL A 50 -15.98 14.36 -11.44
CA VAL A 50 -14.76 13.97 -12.15
C VAL A 50 -13.58 14.49 -11.37
N PHE A 51 -12.60 13.63 -11.15
CA PHE A 51 -11.36 13.98 -10.46
C PHE A 51 -10.23 13.09 -11.00
N THR A 52 -9.38 13.66 -11.84
CA THR A 52 -8.26 12.94 -12.46
C THR A 52 -6.99 13.76 -12.41
N LEU A 53 -5.87 13.07 -12.24
CA LEU A 53 -4.52 13.63 -12.35
C LEU A 53 -3.84 12.98 -13.54
N ASP A 54 -3.45 13.79 -14.52
CA ASP A 54 -2.90 13.34 -15.78
C ASP A 54 -1.44 13.76 -15.96
N PHE A 55 -0.61 12.84 -16.46
CA PHE A 55 0.79 13.06 -16.81
C PHE A 55 0.94 12.92 -18.32
N ALA A 56 0.97 14.03 -19.04
CA ALA A 56 0.95 14.06 -20.48
C ALA A 56 2.21 13.40 -21.09
N GLY A 57 1.98 12.39 -21.93
CA GLY A 57 3.05 11.65 -22.61
C GLY A 57 3.79 10.62 -21.73
N MET A 58 3.51 10.54 -20.44
CA MET A 58 4.27 9.66 -19.53
C MET A 58 4.07 8.18 -19.83
N ALA A 59 2.84 7.73 -20.11
CA ALA A 59 2.59 6.32 -20.40
C ALA A 59 3.30 5.82 -21.66
N LYS A 60 3.44 6.69 -22.67
CA LYS A 60 4.20 6.38 -23.88
C LYS A 60 5.70 6.30 -23.62
N ARG A 61 6.22 7.19 -22.78
CA ARG A 61 7.67 7.29 -22.50
C ARG A 61 8.13 6.27 -21.48
N TYR A 62 7.30 6.01 -20.47
CA TYR A 62 7.56 5.09 -19.37
C TYR A 62 6.41 4.10 -19.25
N PRO A 63 6.33 3.07 -20.12
CA PRO A 63 5.18 2.16 -20.19
C PRO A 63 4.98 1.33 -18.91
N ASN A 64 6.02 1.20 -18.09
CA ASN A 64 5.98 0.49 -16.82
C ASN A 64 5.95 1.44 -15.61
N SER A 65 5.52 2.67 -15.82
CA SER A 65 5.40 3.64 -14.74
C SER A 65 4.19 3.37 -13.85
N PHE A 66 4.28 3.84 -12.63
CA PHE A 66 3.20 3.83 -11.65
C PHE A 66 3.22 5.15 -10.87
N VAL A 67 2.06 5.76 -10.67
CA VAL A 67 1.91 6.94 -9.81
C VAL A 67 1.12 6.52 -8.58
N ARG A 68 1.78 6.47 -7.44
CA ARG A 68 1.17 6.19 -6.15
C ARG A 68 0.69 7.48 -5.53
N ILE A 69 -0.58 7.55 -5.16
CA ILE A 69 -1.11 8.66 -4.37
C ILE A 69 -0.77 8.41 -2.91
N ASP A 70 -0.01 9.30 -2.33
CA ASP A 70 0.45 9.21 -0.93
C ASP A 70 -0.49 9.95 0.02
N GLU A 71 -0.98 11.14 -0.38
CA GLU A 71 -1.86 11.96 0.43
C GLU A 71 -2.71 12.88 -0.44
N ILE A 72 -3.92 13.14 -0.01
CA ILE A 72 -4.81 14.18 -0.58
C ILE A 72 -5.25 15.09 0.56
N LYS A 73 -5.06 16.40 0.39
CA LYS A 73 -5.52 17.43 1.34
C LYS A 73 -6.53 18.36 0.67
N LEU A 74 -7.62 18.63 1.37
CA LEU A 74 -8.63 19.61 1.03
C LEU A 74 -8.55 20.75 2.04
N ASP A 75 -8.24 21.97 1.59
CA ASP A 75 -8.04 23.13 2.45
C ASP A 75 -7.09 22.87 3.63
N GLY A 76 -6.01 22.11 3.36
CA GLY A 76 -4.99 21.74 4.34
C GLY A 76 -5.32 20.53 5.22
N THR A 77 -6.51 19.93 5.11
CA THR A 77 -6.92 18.76 5.88
C THR A 77 -6.77 17.50 5.04
N SER A 78 -6.00 16.52 5.53
CA SER A 78 -5.84 15.21 4.90
C SER A 78 -7.15 14.43 4.92
N ILE A 79 -7.44 13.76 3.80
CA ILE A 79 -8.59 12.88 3.67
C ILE A 79 -8.17 11.44 3.42
N ARG A 80 -9.02 10.50 3.81
CA ARG A 80 -8.82 9.07 3.53
C ARG A 80 -9.35 8.71 2.15
N PHE A 81 -8.74 7.70 1.56
CA PHE A 81 -9.17 7.14 0.29
C PHE A 81 -8.80 5.66 0.19
N ASP A 82 -9.53 4.95 -0.67
CA ASP A 82 -9.23 3.57 -1.04
C ASP A 82 -8.58 3.55 -2.43
N ALA A 83 -7.27 3.45 -2.47
CA ALA A 83 -6.51 3.45 -3.72
C ALA A 83 -6.81 2.24 -4.63
N ASN A 84 -7.44 1.18 -4.11
CA ASN A 84 -7.89 0.05 -4.93
C ASN A 84 -9.04 0.42 -5.87
N ARG A 85 -9.71 1.54 -5.61
CA ARG A 85 -10.80 2.07 -6.44
C ARG A 85 -10.33 3.10 -7.45
N PHE A 86 -9.06 3.47 -7.44
CA PHE A 86 -8.46 4.29 -8.49
C PHE A 86 -8.23 3.46 -9.75
N TYR A 87 -8.20 4.13 -10.88
CA TYR A 87 -7.76 3.57 -12.15
C TYR A 87 -6.46 4.26 -12.56
N TYR A 88 -5.53 3.50 -13.12
CA TYR A 88 -4.17 3.97 -13.40
C TYR A 88 -3.76 3.66 -14.83
N GLY A 89 -2.92 4.49 -15.42
CA GLY A 89 -2.27 4.21 -16.69
C GLY A 89 -2.88 4.93 -17.88
N ASP A 90 -2.64 4.43 -19.08
CA ASP A 90 -3.12 5.02 -20.33
C ASP A 90 -4.59 4.65 -20.62
N ILE A 91 -5.48 5.10 -19.76
CA ILE A 91 -6.91 4.76 -19.78
C ILE A 91 -7.57 5.19 -21.10
N GLU A 92 -7.14 6.29 -21.68
CA GLU A 92 -7.70 6.84 -22.92
C GLU A 92 -6.98 6.38 -24.19
N GLY A 93 -5.84 5.68 -24.07
CA GLY A 93 -5.07 5.19 -25.19
C GLY A 93 -4.31 6.27 -25.98
N HIS A 94 -4.01 7.41 -25.35
CA HIS A 94 -3.33 8.54 -25.97
C HIS A 94 -1.88 8.73 -25.49
N GLY A 95 -1.33 7.77 -24.75
CA GLY A 95 0.02 7.84 -24.18
C GLY A 95 0.12 8.72 -22.94
N LYS A 96 -1.01 9.22 -22.46
CA LYS A 96 -1.15 9.99 -21.23
C LYS A 96 -1.33 9.02 -20.05
N TYR A 97 -0.49 9.13 -19.04
CA TYR A 97 -0.74 8.40 -17.80
C TYR A 97 -1.76 9.16 -16.97
N ARG A 98 -2.85 8.51 -16.63
CA ARG A 98 -3.90 9.06 -15.78
C ARG A 98 -3.98 8.30 -14.46
N VAL A 99 -4.07 9.02 -13.36
CA VAL A 99 -4.66 8.52 -12.13
C VAL A 99 -6.11 9.00 -12.10
N GLN A 100 -7.05 8.11 -12.39
CA GLN A 100 -8.47 8.42 -12.25
C GLN A 100 -8.86 8.20 -10.80
N LEU A 101 -8.89 9.29 -10.04
CA LEU A 101 -9.26 9.29 -8.63
C LEU A 101 -10.76 9.09 -8.45
N PHE A 102 -11.58 9.71 -9.31
CA PHE A 102 -13.01 9.45 -9.38
C PHE A 102 -13.58 9.89 -10.72
N ASN A 103 -14.58 9.15 -11.21
CA ASN A 103 -15.39 9.54 -12.35
C ASN A 103 -16.77 8.90 -12.22
N ALA A 104 -17.76 9.70 -11.88
CA ALA A 104 -19.15 9.24 -11.71
C ALA A 104 -19.79 8.68 -12.98
N TYR A 105 -19.20 8.98 -14.16
CA TYR A 105 -19.72 8.56 -15.47
C TYR A 105 -19.07 7.27 -15.99
N GLY A 106 -18.21 6.65 -15.17
CA GLY A 106 -17.58 5.38 -15.49
C GLY A 106 -16.05 5.44 -15.53
N ALA A 107 -15.44 4.31 -15.86
CA ALA A 107 -13.99 4.14 -15.86
C ALA A 107 -13.38 4.31 -17.27
N GLY A 108 -13.94 5.17 -18.10
CA GLY A 108 -13.42 5.39 -19.46
C GLY A 108 -13.53 4.14 -20.33
N SER A 109 -12.41 3.70 -20.93
CA SER A 109 -12.37 2.51 -21.80
C SER A 109 -12.58 1.18 -21.08
N VAL A 110 -12.62 1.17 -19.76
CA VAL A 110 -12.77 -0.05 -18.93
C VAL A 110 -14.23 -0.52 -18.81
N GLY A 111 -15.17 0.26 -19.25
CA GLY A 111 -16.59 -0.08 -19.22
C GLY A 111 -17.48 1.04 -18.67
N ASN A 112 -18.78 0.83 -18.77
CA ASN A 112 -19.79 1.84 -18.39
C ASN A 112 -20.29 1.68 -16.95
N ALA A 113 -19.70 0.82 -16.15
CA ALA A 113 -20.09 0.68 -14.76
C ALA A 113 -19.66 1.92 -13.97
N VAL A 114 -20.56 2.54 -13.25
CA VAL A 114 -20.23 3.60 -12.31
C VAL A 114 -19.41 3.01 -11.17
N PRO A 115 -18.15 3.42 -11.00
CA PRO A 115 -17.32 2.86 -9.96
C PRO A 115 -17.81 3.31 -8.58
N LEU A 116 -17.55 2.50 -7.57
CA LEU A 116 -17.68 2.95 -6.19
C LEU A 116 -16.66 4.06 -5.94
N SER A 117 -17.09 5.12 -5.26
CA SER A 117 -16.20 6.22 -4.92
C SER A 117 -15.06 5.71 -4.01
N PRO A 118 -13.78 6.03 -4.32
CA PRO A 118 -12.66 5.70 -3.45
C PRO A 118 -12.69 6.47 -2.13
N PHE A 119 -13.55 7.48 -2.02
CA PHE A 119 -13.71 8.32 -0.85
C PHE A 119 -14.91 7.91 0.02
N SER A 120 -15.71 6.93 -0.40
CA SER A 120 -16.85 6.40 0.36
C SER A 120 -16.49 5.10 1.08
N ASN A 121 -17.17 4.84 2.21
CA ASN A 121 -17.00 3.61 3.01
C ASN A 121 -15.56 3.34 3.46
N VAL A 122 -14.73 4.37 3.53
CA VAL A 122 -13.42 4.29 4.18
C VAL A 122 -13.66 4.49 5.68
N GLU A 123 -13.08 3.61 6.48
CA GLU A 123 -13.25 3.63 7.93
C GLU A 123 -12.99 5.03 8.51
N ASN A 124 -13.89 5.51 9.36
CA ASN A 124 -13.85 6.82 10.03
C ASN A 124 -13.97 8.06 9.13
N GLN A 125 -14.43 7.93 7.90
CA GLN A 125 -14.59 9.10 7.01
C GLN A 125 -16.01 9.69 7.01
N GLY A 126 -16.95 9.19 7.78
CA GLY A 126 -18.33 9.67 7.79
C GLY A 126 -19.16 9.21 6.58
N THR A 127 -20.36 9.75 6.45
CA THR A 127 -21.35 9.32 5.45
C THR A 127 -21.32 10.11 4.14
N GLU A 128 -20.60 11.24 4.12
CA GLU A 128 -20.55 12.17 2.98
C GLU A 128 -19.10 12.28 2.46
N PRO A 129 -18.67 11.38 1.62
CA PRO A 129 -17.31 11.39 1.06
C PRO A 129 -17.23 12.29 -0.16
N ALA A 130 -17.61 13.53 -0.03
CA ALA A 130 -17.54 14.46 -1.12
C ALA A 130 -16.16 15.11 -1.19
N ILE A 131 -15.55 15.13 -2.37
CA ILE A 131 -14.40 15.97 -2.64
C ILE A 131 -14.91 17.38 -2.83
N HIS A 132 -14.79 18.18 -1.77
CA HIS A 132 -15.11 19.61 -1.81
C HIS A 132 -14.04 20.41 -1.08
N PHE A 133 -13.68 21.56 -1.64
CA PHE A 133 -12.74 22.49 -1.04
C PHE A 133 -13.05 23.92 -1.52
N LYS A 134 -12.62 24.89 -0.73
CA LYS A 134 -12.93 26.32 -0.96
C LYS A 134 -11.71 27.14 -1.35
N GLU A 135 -10.52 26.66 -1.08
CA GLU A 135 -9.29 27.40 -1.30
C GLU A 135 -8.29 26.59 -2.12
N LYS A 136 -7.99 25.36 -1.71
CA LYS A 136 -6.98 24.54 -2.38
C LYS A 136 -7.16 23.04 -2.23
N LEU A 137 -6.67 22.35 -3.25
CA LEU A 137 -6.43 20.92 -3.28
C LEU A 137 -4.91 20.68 -3.33
N GLU A 138 -4.41 19.79 -2.49
CA GLU A 138 -3.03 19.33 -2.54
C GLU A 138 -3.01 17.81 -2.75
N ILE A 139 -2.22 17.34 -3.70
CA ILE A 139 -2.02 15.91 -3.97
C ILE A 139 -0.54 15.62 -3.80
N VAL A 140 -0.20 14.77 -2.85
CA VAL A 140 1.13 14.21 -2.69
C VAL A 140 1.16 12.86 -3.38
N CYS A 141 2.08 12.65 -4.29
CA CYS A 141 2.23 11.38 -4.98
C CYS A 141 3.70 11.02 -5.20
N THR A 142 3.94 9.74 -5.38
CA THR A 142 5.26 9.23 -5.78
C THR A 142 5.18 8.64 -7.17
N VAL A 143 6.00 9.17 -8.08
CA VAL A 143 6.14 8.65 -9.44
C VAL A 143 7.23 7.61 -9.48
N ILE A 144 6.90 6.42 -9.96
CA ILE A 144 7.81 5.28 -10.14
C ILE A 144 7.87 4.98 -11.63
N THR A 145 9.06 5.05 -12.22
CA THR A 145 9.25 4.91 -13.68
C THR A 145 9.79 3.53 -14.10
N ASP A 146 10.21 2.72 -13.15
CA ASP A 146 10.95 1.47 -13.34
C ASP A 146 10.14 0.19 -13.06
N GLY A 147 8.84 0.29 -12.94
CA GLY A 147 7.97 -0.86 -12.73
C GLY A 147 6.57 -0.47 -12.27
N THR A 148 5.60 -1.37 -12.45
CA THR A 148 4.18 -1.13 -12.13
C THR A 148 3.77 -1.59 -10.74
N GLY A 149 4.59 -2.38 -10.04
CA GLY A 149 4.17 -3.08 -8.82
C GLY A 149 3.34 -4.34 -9.08
N ALA A 150 2.88 -4.59 -10.31
CA ALA A 150 2.29 -5.87 -10.67
C ALA A 150 3.38 -6.96 -10.73
N GLY A 151 3.06 -8.14 -10.27
CA GLY A 151 3.99 -9.26 -10.29
C GLY A 151 3.74 -10.29 -9.20
N ILE A 152 4.67 -11.19 -9.04
CA ILE A 152 4.60 -12.27 -8.06
C ILE A 152 5.49 -11.91 -6.88
N TYR A 153 4.92 -12.00 -5.70
CA TYR A 153 5.57 -11.73 -4.42
C TYR A 153 5.57 -12.99 -3.56
N THR A 154 6.64 -13.18 -2.81
CA THR A 154 6.77 -14.34 -1.93
C THR A 154 6.92 -13.87 -0.48
N PRO A 155 5.99 -14.20 0.42
CA PRO A 155 6.16 -13.96 1.82
C PRO A 155 7.19 -14.91 2.40
N ASN A 156 8.05 -14.40 3.29
CA ASN A 156 9.06 -15.18 3.99
C ASN A 156 8.85 -15.07 5.50
N LEU A 157 8.93 -16.20 6.20
CA LEU A 157 9.02 -16.23 7.63
C LEU A 157 10.48 -16.12 8.06
N VAL A 158 10.79 -15.14 8.87
CA VAL A 158 12.07 -14.96 9.53
C VAL A 158 11.89 -15.24 11.01
N THR A 159 12.68 -16.15 11.58
CA THR A 159 12.74 -16.38 13.02
C THR A 159 14.20 -16.56 13.43
N VAL A 160 14.55 -15.96 14.55
CA VAL A 160 15.94 -15.90 15.04
C VAL A 160 15.97 -16.33 16.49
N ASN A 161 16.76 -17.36 16.80
CA ASN A 161 16.92 -17.85 18.14
C ASN A 161 17.87 -16.99 18.99
N PRO A 162 17.91 -17.17 20.33
CA PRO A 162 18.75 -16.35 21.21
C PRO A 162 20.26 -16.46 20.93
N ASP A 163 20.71 -17.56 20.36
CA ASP A 163 22.14 -17.81 20.14
C ASP A 163 22.68 -17.17 18.85
N TRP A 164 21.80 -16.65 17.99
CA TRP A 164 22.15 -16.16 16.66
C TRP A 164 22.82 -17.21 15.75
N GLY A 165 23.08 -18.41 16.25
CA GLY A 165 23.80 -19.46 15.55
C GLY A 165 23.03 -20.12 14.41
N SER A 166 21.70 -20.22 14.56
CA SER A 166 20.74 -20.70 13.54
C SER A 166 19.91 -19.56 13.00
N ALA A 167 20.44 -18.36 13.03
CA ALA A 167 19.78 -17.13 12.70
C ALA A 167 19.39 -17.03 11.22
N TRP A 168 18.36 -16.23 10.97
CA TRP A 168 17.93 -15.83 9.63
C TRP A 168 17.43 -16.98 8.75
N GLY A 169 16.66 -17.87 9.33
CA GLY A 169 15.89 -18.84 8.55
C GLY A 169 14.84 -18.08 7.70
N TYR A 170 15.11 -17.96 6.42
CA TYR A 170 14.13 -17.51 5.46
C TYR A 170 13.35 -18.71 4.94
N ASN A 171 12.08 -18.78 5.31
CA ASN A 171 11.20 -19.86 4.89
C ASN A 171 10.12 -19.25 4.02
N ALA A 172 10.18 -19.59 2.73
CA ALA A 172 9.25 -19.09 1.74
C ALA A 172 7.87 -19.73 1.92
N GLY A 173 6.87 -18.90 2.00
CA GLY A 173 5.47 -19.30 1.86
C GLY A 173 5.06 -19.42 0.39
N ALA A 174 3.78 -19.70 0.18
CA ALA A 174 3.21 -19.70 -1.16
C ALA A 174 3.27 -18.29 -1.76
N ALA A 175 3.76 -18.19 -2.99
CA ALA A 175 3.78 -16.93 -3.71
C ALA A 175 2.35 -16.46 -4.01
N PHE A 176 2.16 -15.15 -4.04
CA PHE A 176 0.91 -14.52 -4.44
C PHE A 176 1.15 -13.50 -5.55
N GLU A 177 0.11 -13.15 -6.26
CA GLU A 177 0.19 -12.25 -7.40
C GLU A 177 -0.56 -10.94 -7.09
N VAL A 178 0.11 -9.83 -7.39
CA VAL A 178 -0.54 -8.54 -7.58
C VAL A 178 -0.77 -8.36 -9.07
N LYS A 179 -2.03 -8.27 -9.47
CA LYS A 179 -2.43 -8.08 -10.85
C LYS A 179 -2.68 -6.63 -11.17
N TYR A 180 -2.39 -6.28 -12.41
CA TYR A 180 -2.81 -5.04 -13.01
C TYR A 180 -3.65 -5.37 -14.24
N GLU A 181 -4.97 -5.29 -14.09
CA GLU A 181 -5.93 -5.60 -15.15
C GLU A 181 -7.01 -4.54 -15.18
N ASN A 182 -7.46 -4.18 -16.37
CA ASN A 182 -8.49 -3.16 -16.57
C ASN A 182 -8.19 -1.85 -15.84
N PHE A 183 -6.90 -1.44 -15.86
CA PHE A 183 -6.39 -0.24 -15.22
C PHE A 183 -6.56 -0.18 -13.69
N GLN A 184 -6.70 -1.34 -13.06
CA GLN A 184 -6.73 -1.46 -11.60
C GLN A 184 -5.73 -2.50 -11.11
N TYR A 185 -5.24 -2.25 -9.89
CA TYR A 185 -4.48 -3.22 -9.13
C TYR A 185 -5.42 -4.07 -8.28
N SER A 186 -5.19 -5.36 -8.27
CA SER A 186 -5.86 -6.27 -7.37
C SER A 186 -4.84 -7.14 -6.65
N LEU A 187 -5.00 -7.20 -5.33
CA LEU A 187 -4.38 -8.21 -4.49
C LEU A 187 -5.40 -9.33 -4.36
N VAL A 188 -5.03 -10.53 -4.76
CA VAL A 188 -5.83 -11.70 -4.38
C VAL A 188 -5.62 -11.89 -2.89
N ALA A 189 -6.41 -11.15 -2.10
CA ALA A 189 -6.39 -11.25 -0.66
C ALA A 189 -6.86 -12.64 -0.29
N SER A 190 -5.95 -13.46 0.14
CA SER A 190 -6.22 -14.77 0.66
C SER A 190 -5.43 -14.97 1.94
N GLN A 191 -5.85 -15.94 2.71
CA GLN A 191 -5.09 -16.41 3.84
C GLN A 191 -3.83 -17.09 3.32
N PHE A 192 -2.68 -16.70 3.85
CA PHE A 192 -1.38 -17.27 3.58
C PHE A 192 -0.93 -18.13 4.76
N ASP A 193 -0.19 -19.18 4.44
CA ASP A 193 0.31 -20.13 5.40
C ASP A 193 1.80 -20.36 5.13
N ILE A 194 2.63 -20.15 6.16
CA ILE A 194 4.05 -20.46 6.09
C ILE A 194 4.38 -21.41 7.23
N LYS A 195 4.90 -22.59 6.88
CA LYS A 195 5.37 -23.57 7.85
C LYS A 195 6.88 -23.71 7.77
N TYR A 196 7.53 -23.60 8.92
CA TYR A 196 8.95 -23.81 9.11
C TYR A 196 9.22 -24.95 10.09
N GLU A 197 10.10 -25.87 9.71
CA GLU A 197 10.48 -27.03 10.52
C GLU A 197 11.93 -26.91 10.97
N SER A 198 12.15 -26.90 12.28
CA SER A 198 13.48 -26.84 12.89
C SER A 198 13.42 -27.24 14.37
N ALA A 199 14.49 -27.80 14.86
CA ALA A 199 14.64 -28.14 16.27
C ALA A 199 15.42 -27.07 17.08
N ASP A 200 15.90 -26.00 16.43
CA ASP A 200 16.87 -25.08 17.04
C ASP A 200 16.23 -23.89 17.78
N TYR A 201 14.91 -23.90 17.97
CA TYR A 201 14.16 -22.76 18.52
C TYR A 201 13.50 -23.04 19.86
N ALA A 202 13.84 -24.15 20.54
CA ALA A 202 13.22 -24.52 21.81
C ALA A 202 13.43 -23.48 22.94
N ALA A 203 14.48 -22.67 22.85
CA ALA A 203 14.78 -21.62 23.82
C ALA A 203 13.98 -20.33 23.64
N GLY A 204 13.21 -20.24 22.56
CA GLY A 204 12.46 -19.05 22.20
C GLY A 204 13.04 -18.28 21.01
N SER A 205 12.54 -17.08 20.81
CA SER A 205 12.97 -16.22 19.71
C SER A 205 13.30 -14.80 20.18
N ILE A 206 14.28 -14.19 19.53
CA ILE A 206 14.61 -12.77 19.68
C ILE A 206 14.00 -11.93 18.55
N MET A 207 13.68 -12.54 17.40
CA MET A 207 12.96 -11.92 16.29
C MET A 207 12.09 -12.96 15.59
N THR A 208 10.85 -12.60 15.30
CA THR A 208 9.94 -13.39 14.47
C THR A 208 9.04 -12.42 13.69
N PHE A 209 9.08 -12.49 12.36
CA PHE A 209 8.25 -11.67 11.49
C PHE A 209 8.03 -12.33 10.12
N VAL A 210 6.97 -11.94 9.46
CA VAL A 210 6.74 -12.23 8.04
C VAL A 210 7.18 -11.01 7.23
N GLU A 211 7.94 -11.24 6.17
CA GLU A 211 8.46 -10.18 5.32
C GLU A 211 8.16 -10.47 3.86
N VAL A 212 7.77 -9.41 3.12
CA VAL A 212 7.58 -9.46 1.67
C VAL A 212 8.45 -8.36 1.05
N ALA A 213 9.41 -8.76 0.23
CA ALA A 213 10.32 -7.82 -0.43
C ALA A 213 9.57 -6.97 -1.46
N ASP A 214 10.03 -5.73 -1.63
CA ASP A 214 9.66 -4.77 -2.67
C ASP A 214 8.20 -4.30 -2.73
N ILE A 215 7.24 -5.01 -2.15
CA ILE A 215 5.82 -4.69 -2.29
C ILE A 215 5.45 -3.34 -1.65
N TYR A 216 6.11 -2.98 -0.57
CA TYR A 216 5.83 -1.72 0.14
C TYR A 216 6.26 -0.46 -0.63
N LYS A 217 7.20 -0.60 -1.57
CA LYS A 217 7.58 0.47 -2.50
C LYS A 217 6.36 0.96 -3.29
N TYR A 218 5.49 0.03 -3.70
CA TYR A 218 4.33 0.32 -4.54
C TYR A 218 3.05 0.53 -3.73
N PHE A 219 2.88 -0.25 -2.66
CA PHE A 219 1.64 -0.35 -1.91
C PHE A 219 1.88 -0.13 -0.40
N PRO A 220 2.17 1.11 0.02
CA PRO A 220 2.45 1.41 1.43
C PRO A 220 1.22 1.28 2.35
N GLY A 221 0.01 1.20 1.78
CA GLY A 221 -1.22 0.91 2.51
C GLY A 221 -1.51 -0.57 2.69
N LEU A 222 -0.62 -1.47 2.22
CA LEU A 222 -0.77 -2.90 2.45
C LEU A 222 -0.73 -3.20 3.94
N HIS A 223 -1.70 -3.98 4.40
CA HIS A 223 -1.85 -4.39 5.78
C HIS A 223 -2.11 -5.89 5.87
N ALA A 224 -1.56 -6.55 6.87
CA ALA A 224 -1.86 -7.93 7.17
C ALA A 224 -2.33 -8.10 8.61
N THR A 225 -3.17 -9.11 8.83
CA THR A 225 -3.51 -9.60 10.17
C THR A 225 -2.92 -10.99 10.37
N LEU A 226 -2.37 -11.24 11.55
CA LEU A 226 -2.05 -12.58 11.99
C LEU A 226 -3.36 -13.28 12.36
N ASP A 227 -3.66 -14.38 11.68
CA ASP A 227 -4.88 -15.16 11.93
C ASP A 227 -4.65 -16.23 12.98
N ASN A 228 -3.60 -17.06 12.78
CA ASN A 228 -3.22 -18.11 13.71
C ASN A 228 -1.70 -18.28 13.75
N LEU A 229 -1.20 -18.71 14.89
CA LEU A 229 0.15 -19.18 15.10
C LEU A 229 0.10 -20.56 15.72
N TYR A 230 0.85 -21.52 15.16
CA TYR A 230 1.02 -22.85 15.73
C TYR A 230 2.50 -23.10 16.01
N LEU A 231 2.80 -23.59 17.21
CA LEU A 231 4.13 -24.05 17.59
C LEU A 231 4.03 -25.54 17.96
N ASP A 232 4.85 -26.35 17.29
CA ASP A 232 4.81 -27.82 17.44
C ASP A 232 3.40 -28.40 17.25
N GLY A 233 2.64 -27.81 16.30
CA GLY A 233 1.27 -28.19 15.97
C GLY A 233 0.20 -27.72 16.98
N LYS A 234 0.57 -26.96 18.01
CA LYS A 234 -0.37 -26.41 19.00
C LYS A 234 -0.62 -24.93 18.71
N GLU A 235 -1.88 -24.55 18.69
CA GLU A 235 -2.26 -23.16 18.54
C GLU A 235 -1.83 -22.32 19.75
N VAL A 236 -1.27 -21.15 19.46
CA VAL A 236 -0.79 -20.17 20.45
C VAL A 236 -1.76 -19.01 20.52
N THR A 237 -2.18 -18.66 21.72
CA THR A 237 -2.97 -17.47 21.98
C THR A 237 -2.08 -16.23 21.98
N PHE A 238 -2.52 -15.15 21.35
CA PHE A 238 -1.78 -13.90 21.28
C PHE A 238 -2.70 -12.67 21.35
N ASP A 239 -2.12 -11.53 21.69
CA ASP A 239 -2.79 -10.24 21.66
C ASP A 239 -2.60 -9.60 20.27
N ALA A 240 -3.63 -9.70 19.43
CA ALA A 240 -3.58 -9.21 18.05
C ALA A 240 -3.25 -7.71 17.94
N SER A 241 -3.58 -6.89 18.95
CA SER A 241 -3.29 -5.46 18.96
C SER A 241 -1.81 -5.11 19.07
N LYS A 242 -0.98 -6.09 19.38
CA LYS A 242 0.48 -5.96 19.53
C LYS A 242 1.26 -6.61 18.40
N VAL A 243 0.59 -7.24 17.45
CA VAL A 243 1.18 -7.65 16.16
C VAL A 243 1.12 -6.45 15.23
N LEU A 244 2.25 -6.02 14.69
CA LEU A 244 2.36 -4.71 14.07
C LEU A 244 2.86 -4.79 12.63
N ASP A 245 2.32 -3.93 11.78
CA ASP A 245 2.97 -3.59 10.53
C ASP A 245 4.21 -2.75 10.86
N ALA A 246 5.38 -3.33 10.70
CA ALA A 246 6.67 -2.68 10.92
C ALA A 246 7.39 -2.52 9.58
N ASN A 247 6.79 -1.74 8.71
CA ASN A 247 7.23 -1.61 7.33
C ASN A 247 8.52 -0.82 7.22
N GLU A 248 9.44 -1.35 6.44
CA GLU A 248 10.70 -0.71 6.11
C GLU A 248 10.83 -0.72 4.58
N SER A 249 10.50 0.41 3.96
CA SER A 249 10.53 0.51 2.50
C SER A 249 11.89 0.05 1.94
N PRO A 250 11.92 -0.83 0.92
CA PRO A 250 10.78 -1.26 0.08
C PRO A 250 10.00 -2.49 0.59
N LYS A 251 10.29 -2.98 1.77
CA LYS A 251 9.73 -4.23 2.32
C LYS A 251 8.46 -3.98 3.11
N TYR A 252 7.49 -4.89 2.97
CA TYR A 252 6.41 -5.05 3.94
C TYR A 252 6.86 -6.01 5.04
N ARG A 253 6.55 -5.73 6.30
CA ARG A 253 6.83 -6.61 7.44
C ARG A 253 5.66 -6.65 8.41
N LEU A 254 5.17 -7.86 8.69
CA LEU A 254 4.29 -8.14 9.80
C LEU A 254 5.14 -8.64 10.98
N GLU A 255 5.34 -7.81 11.98
CA GLU A 255 6.23 -8.07 13.11
C GLU A 255 5.45 -8.72 14.27
N LEU A 256 5.81 -9.96 14.59
CA LEU A 256 5.28 -10.68 15.74
C LEU A 256 6.09 -10.32 16.98
N TRP A 257 7.40 -10.36 16.87
CA TRP A 257 8.34 -9.92 17.86
C TRP A 257 9.66 -9.49 17.21
N ASN A 258 10.22 -8.41 17.73
CA ASN A 258 11.57 -7.99 17.37
C ASN A 258 12.18 -7.20 18.54
N CYS A 259 13.20 -7.75 19.18
CA CYS A 259 13.87 -7.13 20.32
C CYS A 259 14.59 -5.81 19.98
N TYR A 260 14.75 -5.49 18.69
CA TYR A 260 15.29 -4.24 18.19
C TYR A 260 14.25 -3.40 17.42
N GLY A 261 13.01 -3.88 17.35
CA GLY A 261 11.96 -3.28 16.55
C GLY A 261 10.84 -2.64 17.36
N THR A 262 9.80 -2.27 16.64
CA THR A 262 8.65 -1.54 17.18
C THR A 262 7.87 -2.34 18.23
N THR A 263 7.80 -3.67 18.11
CA THR A 263 7.12 -4.53 19.08
C THR A 263 7.78 -4.52 20.45
N LYS A 264 9.10 -4.26 20.55
CA LYS A 264 9.76 -4.07 21.84
C LYS A 264 9.17 -2.90 22.62
N ASP A 265 8.93 -1.79 21.95
CA ASP A 265 8.45 -0.56 22.60
C ASP A 265 6.94 -0.62 22.87
N LYS A 266 6.16 -1.24 22.00
CA LYS A 266 4.69 -1.33 22.10
C LYS A 266 4.19 -2.53 22.87
N GLY A 267 5.09 -3.43 23.28
CA GLY A 267 4.79 -4.64 24.03
C GLY A 267 4.66 -5.89 23.15
N CYS A 268 4.84 -7.04 23.76
CA CYS A 268 4.83 -8.32 23.09
C CYS A 268 3.42 -8.91 23.02
N ALA A 269 3.07 -9.48 21.85
CA ALA A 269 1.80 -10.18 21.64
C ALA A 269 1.75 -11.56 22.33
N PHE A 270 2.89 -12.16 22.68
CA PHE A 270 3.04 -13.57 23.06
C PHE A 270 3.51 -13.79 24.51
N GLY A 271 3.44 -12.81 25.36
CA GLY A 271 3.83 -12.94 26.75
C GLY A 271 4.76 -11.82 27.22
N THR A 272 5.57 -12.11 28.22
CA THR A 272 6.53 -11.14 28.77
C THR A 272 7.94 -11.52 28.35
N PRO A 273 8.68 -10.62 27.69
CA PRO A 273 10.07 -10.88 27.32
C PRO A 273 10.95 -11.16 28.53
N ASP A 274 11.82 -12.16 28.42
CA ASP A 274 12.95 -12.37 29.33
C ASP A 274 14.21 -11.76 28.66
N GLY A 275 14.49 -10.51 29.01
CA GLY A 275 15.45 -9.71 28.23
C GLY A 275 14.96 -9.47 26.80
N ASP A 276 15.69 -9.99 25.83
CA ASP A 276 15.35 -9.89 24.40
C ASP A 276 14.55 -11.10 23.88
N VAL A 277 14.36 -12.13 24.71
CA VAL A 277 13.82 -13.43 24.30
C VAL A 277 12.35 -13.55 24.68
N ILE A 278 11.53 -13.99 23.72
CA ILE A 278 10.18 -14.50 23.96
C ILE A 278 10.23 -16.02 23.95
N LYS A 279 10.10 -16.63 25.15
CA LYS A 279 10.11 -18.09 25.31
C LYS A 279 8.87 -18.73 24.68
N GLU A 280 7.74 -18.01 24.70
CA GLU A 280 6.47 -18.44 24.15
C GLU A 280 6.48 -18.58 22.61
N LEU A 281 7.51 -18.06 21.95
CA LEU A 281 7.77 -18.30 20.51
C LEU A 281 8.75 -19.45 20.26
N GLY A 282 9.09 -20.21 21.30
CA GLY A 282 9.95 -21.38 21.17
C GLY A 282 9.22 -22.58 20.58
N PHE A 283 9.90 -23.33 19.73
CA PHE A 283 9.40 -24.58 19.15
C PHE A 283 10.54 -25.57 18.95
N SER A 284 10.19 -26.87 18.97
CA SER A 284 11.14 -27.98 18.84
C SER A 284 10.95 -28.80 17.59
N SER A 285 9.91 -28.55 16.82
CA SER A 285 9.66 -29.24 15.55
C SER A 285 9.17 -28.31 14.46
N SER A 286 8.23 -27.40 14.75
CA SER A 286 7.69 -26.53 13.70
C SER A 286 7.06 -25.24 14.25
N MET A 287 7.13 -24.19 13.42
CA MET A 287 6.32 -22.98 13.53
C MET A 287 5.48 -22.85 12.24
N GLU A 288 4.17 -22.60 12.40
CA GLU A 288 3.26 -22.34 11.29
C GLU A 288 2.55 -21.01 11.56
N VAL A 289 2.65 -20.10 10.61
CA VAL A 289 2.08 -18.75 10.66
C VAL A 289 1.02 -18.62 9.59
N LYS A 290 -0.23 -18.33 10.00
CA LYS A 290 -1.34 -18.03 9.10
C LYS A 290 -1.70 -16.56 9.21
N PHE A 291 -1.76 -15.89 8.08
CA PHE A 291 -2.06 -14.45 8.01
C PHE A 291 -2.85 -14.12 6.75
N THR A 292 -3.55 -12.99 6.80
CA THR A 292 -4.35 -12.49 5.68
C THR A 292 -3.90 -11.10 5.31
N PHE A 293 -3.54 -10.89 4.04
CA PHE A 293 -3.38 -9.55 3.51
C PHE A 293 -4.74 -8.91 3.26
N HIS A 294 -4.85 -7.67 3.70
CA HIS A 294 -5.98 -6.79 3.45
C HIS A 294 -5.65 -5.79 2.34
N THR A 295 -6.36 -4.72 2.30
CA THR A 295 -6.37 -3.72 1.24
C THR A 295 -5.00 -3.12 0.89
N LEU A 296 -4.86 -2.67 -0.37
CA LEU A 296 -3.75 -1.88 -0.88
C LEU A 296 -3.92 -0.37 -0.62
N PHE A 297 -4.93 0.07 0.12
CA PHE A 297 -5.22 1.49 0.27
C PHE A 297 -4.24 2.21 1.21
N SER A 298 -4.02 3.48 0.93
CA SER A 298 -3.27 4.37 1.80
C SER A 298 -4.21 5.02 2.82
N VAL A 299 -3.84 4.97 4.08
CA VAL A 299 -4.53 5.69 5.16
C VAL A 299 -3.52 6.63 5.78
N PRO A 300 -3.73 7.96 5.75
CA PRO A 300 -2.90 8.87 6.48
C PRO A 300 -2.88 8.50 7.97
N GLU A 301 -1.72 8.48 8.59
CA GLU A 301 -1.63 8.41 10.05
C GLU A 301 -2.20 9.71 10.64
N TRP A 302 -3.14 9.60 11.56
CA TRP A 302 -3.77 10.72 12.25
C TRP A 302 -3.10 10.98 13.58
#